data_e27a3fa5ab5a7fafa9aa27accc61a8ca
#
_entry.id   e27a3fa5ab5a7fafa9aa27accc61a8ca
#
_cell.length_a   1.000
_cell.length_b   1.000
_cell.length_c   1.000
_cell.angle_alpha   90.00
_cell.angle_beta   90.00
_cell.angle_gamma   90.00
#
_symmetry.space_group_name_H-M   'P 1'
#
loop_
_entity.id
_entity.type
_entity.pdbx_description
1 polymer ?
#
loop_
_entity_poly.entity_id
_entity_poly.type
_entity_poly.pdbx_seq_one_letter_code
_entity_poly.pdbx_strand_id
1 'polypeptide(L)'
;MKTKRHAARRRPSTRARWTTTAAALVATGVLVCLVVALRPDGDVDPGRTVAVPAAAPSGTVTRPPSAPPSPSPSRPSSASPTVSPGASPSKTPAVTPGARASASSPARAVAAEPPPAGRIRPGVTYRGLATHYDAGDGDGACLLGPSDDLMIAAMNHADYETSRACGAHLRVRAANGASVTVKVTNECPLPCAPGQLDLSKQAFAKLGALSAGQIPITWTLVSPSTPDTVAVRYKTGSTRYWCGVQVVGHRNPVARLEVRDDGAWHPLPRAEFNYFLSERGTGCGGPLRITDIYGEQLRLDGVAVRPDVLQPTGLQFRRH
;
A
#
# COMPACT_ATOMS: atom_id res chain seq x y z
N MET A 1 -70.04 -20.64 -33.30
CA MET A 1 -68.79 -20.47 -32.51
C MET A 1 -67.71 -19.94 -33.44
N LYS A 2 -67.28 -18.67 -33.26
CA LYS A 2 -66.31 -18.00 -34.13
C LYS A 2 -64.97 -17.93 -33.38
N THR A 3 -63.94 -18.65 -33.83
CA THR A 3 -62.58 -18.63 -33.33
C THR A 3 -61.85 -17.43 -33.89
N LYS A 4 -61.38 -16.52 -33.00
CA LYS A 4 -60.51 -15.37 -33.34
C LYS A 4 -59.06 -15.86 -33.35
N ARG A 5 -58.40 -15.72 -34.49
CA ARG A 5 -56.95 -15.92 -34.62
C ARG A 5 -56.24 -14.63 -34.25
N HIS A 6 -55.36 -14.67 -33.24
CA HIS A 6 -54.43 -13.56 -32.88
C HIS A 6 -53.23 -13.62 -33.79
N ALA A 7 -53.00 -12.55 -34.56
CA ALA A 7 -51.76 -12.35 -35.34
C ALA A 7 -50.62 -11.85 -34.45
N ALA A 8 -49.51 -12.57 -34.42
CA ALA A 8 -48.29 -12.17 -33.73
C ALA A 8 -47.58 -11.05 -34.50
N ARG A 9 -47.46 -9.91 -33.89
CA ARG A 9 -46.73 -8.73 -34.39
C ARG A 9 -45.20 -8.95 -34.22
N ARG A 10 -44.48 -9.15 -35.31
CA ARG A 10 -43.00 -9.23 -35.32
C ARG A 10 -42.40 -7.86 -35.02
N ARG A 11 -41.55 -7.76 -34.00
CA ARG A 11 -40.71 -6.58 -33.71
C ARG A 11 -39.50 -6.55 -34.65
N PRO A 12 -39.11 -5.40 -35.24
CA PRO A 12 -37.89 -5.29 -36.04
C PRO A 12 -36.64 -5.32 -35.16
N SER A 13 -35.58 -6.04 -35.59
CA SER A 13 -34.33 -6.17 -34.92
C SER A 13 -33.48 -4.89 -35.10
N THR A 14 -33.00 -4.32 -34.04
CA THR A 14 -32.16 -3.09 -33.96
C THR A 14 -30.65 -3.30 -34.27
N ARG A 15 -30.31 -4.32 -35.07
CA ARG A 15 -28.89 -4.66 -35.36
C ARG A 15 -28.21 -3.92 -36.50
N ALA A 16 -28.86 -2.96 -37.16
CA ALA A 16 -28.33 -2.35 -38.40
C ALA A 16 -27.83 -0.89 -38.28
N ARG A 17 -27.62 -0.34 -37.06
CA ARG A 17 -27.22 1.08 -36.91
C ARG A 17 -25.83 1.34 -36.30
N TRP A 18 -25.04 0.30 -35.96
CA TRP A 18 -23.76 0.50 -35.31
C TRP A 18 -22.54 0.42 -36.23
N THR A 19 -22.69 0.02 -37.47
CA THR A 19 -21.53 -0.13 -38.41
C THR A 19 -21.18 1.14 -39.20
N THR A 20 -22.09 2.12 -39.25
CA THR A 20 -21.82 3.35 -40.03
C THR A 20 -21.13 4.47 -39.24
N THR A 21 -21.22 4.48 -37.89
CA THR A 21 -20.56 5.49 -37.05
C THR A 21 -19.08 5.19 -36.79
N ALA A 22 -18.67 3.95 -36.80
CA ALA A 22 -17.25 3.58 -36.60
C ALA A 22 -16.37 3.96 -37.82
N ALA A 23 -16.91 3.87 -39.06
CA ALA A 23 -16.17 4.22 -40.26
C ALA A 23 -15.95 5.73 -40.40
N ALA A 24 -16.86 6.57 -39.90
CA ALA A 24 -16.73 8.03 -39.98
C ALA A 24 -15.65 8.58 -39.01
N LEU A 25 -15.45 7.97 -37.84
CA LEU A 25 -14.46 8.40 -36.86
C LEU A 25 -13.00 8.04 -37.30
N VAL A 26 -12.83 6.92 -38.01
CA VAL A 26 -11.49 6.54 -38.52
C VAL A 26 -11.08 7.46 -39.66
N ALA A 27 -12.02 7.86 -40.55
CA ALA A 27 -11.72 8.77 -41.66
C ALA A 27 -11.33 10.19 -41.18
N THR A 28 -11.96 10.70 -40.12
CA THR A 28 -11.60 12.00 -39.52
C THR A 28 -10.27 11.97 -38.79
N GLY A 29 -9.92 10.88 -38.12
CA GLY A 29 -8.60 10.71 -37.47
C GLY A 29 -7.44 10.72 -38.45
N VAL A 30 -7.56 10.03 -39.60
CA VAL A 30 -6.53 9.99 -40.63
C VAL A 30 -6.37 11.36 -41.33
N LEU A 31 -7.48 12.10 -41.53
CA LEU A 31 -7.41 13.44 -42.17
C LEU A 31 -6.71 14.46 -41.24
N VAL A 32 -6.92 14.42 -39.94
CA VAL A 32 -6.25 15.29 -38.96
C VAL A 32 -4.75 14.99 -38.87
N CYS A 33 -4.35 13.72 -38.89
CA CYS A 33 -2.92 13.35 -38.94
C CYS A 33 -2.22 13.81 -40.23
N LEU A 34 -2.90 13.78 -41.39
CA LEU A 34 -2.31 14.23 -42.65
C LEU A 34 -2.15 15.74 -42.71
N VAL A 35 -3.04 16.52 -42.12
CA VAL A 35 -2.95 18.00 -42.07
C VAL A 35 -1.83 18.45 -41.14
N VAL A 36 -1.53 17.72 -40.04
CA VAL A 36 -0.41 18.04 -39.16
C VAL A 36 0.95 17.70 -39.81
N ALA A 37 1.01 16.67 -40.66
CA ALA A 37 2.24 16.27 -41.35
C ALA A 37 2.62 17.16 -42.58
N LEU A 38 1.71 18.02 -43.06
CA LEU A 38 1.91 18.87 -44.26
C LEU A 38 2.02 20.36 -43.93
N ARG A 39 2.30 20.77 -42.68
CA ARG A 39 2.61 22.17 -42.37
C ARG A 39 4.03 22.49 -42.83
N PRO A 40 4.24 23.43 -43.73
CA PRO A 40 5.59 23.91 -44.07
C PRO A 40 6.19 24.62 -42.86
N ASP A 41 7.44 24.30 -42.53
CA ASP A 41 8.22 24.98 -41.50
C ASP A 41 8.30 26.48 -41.82
N GLY A 42 7.87 27.32 -40.89
CA GLY A 42 7.96 28.75 -40.98
C GLY A 42 9.44 29.20 -40.93
N ASP A 43 9.80 30.04 -41.85
CA ASP A 43 11.11 30.65 -42.00
C ASP A 43 11.68 31.20 -40.70
N VAL A 44 12.87 30.73 -40.33
CA VAL A 44 13.67 31.31 -39.25
C VAL A 44 14.47 32.45 -39.84
N ASP A 45 14.13 33.69 -39.48
CA ASP A 45 14.86 34.92 -39.82
C ASP A 45 16.25 34.94 -39.14
N PRO A 46 17.38 34.96 -39.86
CA PRO A 46 18.74 34.94 -39.29
C PRO A 46 19.29 36.35 -38.98
N GLY A 47 18.50 37.23 -38.33
CA GLY A 47 18.88 38.64 -38.22
C GLY A 47 18.71 39.31 -36.85
N ARG A 48 18.67 38.59 -35.68
CA ARG A 48 18.64 39.30 -34.40
C ARG A 48 19.73 38.83 -33.46
N THR A 49 20.86 39.52 -33.51
CA THR A 49 21.93 39.42 -32.51
C THR A 49 21.44 39.99 -31.15
N VAL A 50 21.22 39.13 -30.17
CA VAL A 50 21.03 39.53 -28.79
C VAL A 50 22.41 39.52 -28.11
N ALA A 51 22.81 40.70 -27.62
CA ALA A 51 24.06 40.88 -26.90
C ALA A 51 24.09 40.04 -25.61
N VAL A 52 25.13 39.21 -25.48
CA VAL A 52 25.44 38.44 -24.25
C VAL A 52 26.24 39.35 -23.34
N PRO A 53 25.87 39.54 -22.04
CA PRO A 53 26.72 40.25 -21.09
C PRO A 53 27.97 39.42 -20.78
N ALA A 54 29.10 40.05 -20.73
CA ALA A 54 30.42 39.50 -20.48
C ALA A 54 30.51 38.75 -19.16
N ALA A 55 31.12 37.58 -19.19
CA ALA A 55 31.46 36.76 -18.05
C ALA A 55 32.50 37.45 -17.15
N ALA A 56 32.25 37.49 -15.84
CA ALA A 56 33.20 37.83 -14.82
C ALA A 56 34.21 36.69 -14.58
N PRO A 57 35.45 36.95 -14.14
CA PRO A 57 36.53 35.96 -14.10
C PRO A 57 36.35 34.89 -13.03
N SER A 58 36.71 33.69 -13.38
CA SER A 58 36.74 32.50 -12.54
C SER A 58 37.62 32.69 -11.30
N GLY A 59 36.99 32.67 -10.12
CA GLY A 59 37.68 32.51 -8.85
C GLY A 59 38.15 31.07 -8.67
N THR A 60 39.46 30.90 -8.46
CA THR A 60 40.12 29.63 -8.14
C THR A 60 39.61 29.10 -6.80
N VAL A 61 38.84 28.01 -6.80
CA VAL A 61 38.45 27.32 -5.58
C VAL A 61 39.59 26.41 -5.14
N THR A 62 40.31 26.84 -4.12
CA THR A 62 41.32 26.05 -3.41
C THR A 62 40.64 24.92 -2.64
N ARG A 63 40.95 23.67 -3.00
CA ARG A 63 40.51 22.45 -2.34
C ARG A 63 41.16 22.34 -0.95
N PRO A 64 40.39 22.11 0.15
CA PRO A 64 40.99 21.82 1.44
C PRO A 64 41.66 20.43 1.43
N PRO A 65 42.74 20.23 2.20
CA PRO A 65 43.42 18.94 2.26
C PRO A 65 42.62 17.88 2.98
N SER A 66 42.71 16.67 2.47
CA SER A 66 42.07 15.46 3.02
C SER A 66 42.64 15.16 4.41
N ALA A 67 41.75 14.93 5.38
CA ALA A 67 42.09 14.45 6.70
C ALA A 67 42.56 12.98 6.67
N PRO A 68 43.54 12.58 7.54
CA PRO A 68 44.03 11.22 7.59
C PRO A 68 43.00 10.26 8.22
N PRO A 69 43.07 8.93 7.92
CA PRO A 69 42.16 7.95 8.45
C PRO A 69 42.37 7.69 9.93
N SER A 70 41.27 7.67 10.70
CA SER A 70 41.23 7.25 12.09
C SER A 70 41.55 5.75 12.24
N PRO A 71 42.30 5.33 13.29
CA PRO A 71 42.59 3.93 13.51
C PRO A 71 41.39 3.16 14.06
N SER A 72 41.20 1.95 13.52
CA SER A 72 40.25 0.95 13.94
C SER A 72 40.53 0.46 15.37
N PRO A 73 39.49 0.30 16.23
CA PRO A 73 39.72 -0.27 17.56
C PRO A 73 39.91 -1.79 17.49
N SER A 74 40.99 -2.27 18.06
CA SER A 74 41.33 -3.67 18.22
C SER A 74 40.37 -4.38 19.19
N ARG A 75 39.98 -5.58 18.81
CA ARG A 75 39.15 -6.53 19.54
C ARG A 75 39.91 -7.07 20.76
N PRO A 76 39.35 -7.10 21.98
CA PRO A 76 39.94 -7.87 23.06
C PRO A 76 39.61 -9.36 22.95
N SER A 77 40.61 -10.18 23.15
CA SER A 77 40.57 -11.64 23.15
C SER A 77 39.87 -12.19 24.39
N SER A 78 39.09 -13.23 24.17
CA SER A 78 38.46 -14.08 25.19
C SER A 78 39.49 -14.77 26.09
N ALA A 79 39.23 -14.73 27.37
CA ALA A 79 39.82 -15.68 28.32
C ALA A 79 38.70 -16.64 28.81
N SER A 80 38.91 -17.93 28.59
CA SER A 80 38.12 -19.01 29.18
C SER A 80 38.53 -19.25 30.63
N PRO A 81 37.63 -19.54 31.54
CA PRO A 81 37.96 -20.20 32.78
C PRO A 81 37.70 -21.71 32.70
N THR A 82 38.65 -22.41 33.21
CA THR A 82 38.83 -23.83 33.37
C THR A 82 37.84 -24.43 34.39
N VAL A 83 37.36 -25.60 34.08
CA VAL A 83 36.56 -26.50 34.92
C VAL A 83 37.43 -27.19 35.96
N SER A 84 36.90 -27.44 37.14
CA SER A 84 37.36 -28.50 38.00
C SER A 84 36.21 -29.19 38.73
N PRO A 85 36.24 -30.52 38.89
CA PRO A 85 35.09 -31.33 39.30
C PRO A 85 35.12 -31.68 40.78
N GLY A 86 33.95 -31.92 41.37
CA GLY A 86 33.84 -32.38 42.75
C GLY A 86 32.55 -33.12 43.11
N ALA A 87 32.67 -34.44 43.19
CA ALA A 87 32.03 -35.41 44.07
C ALA A 87 30.53 -35.61 44.14
N SER A 88 30.15 -36.80 43.73
CA SER A 88 29.03 -37.67 44.20
C SER A 88 29.39 -38.30 45.57
N PRO A 89 28.51 -39.05 46.30
CA PRO A 89 27.08 -39.47 46.17
C PRO A 89 26.31 -39.44 47.51
N SER A 90 24.99 -39.62 47.50
CA SER A 90 24.29 -40.49 48.52
C SER A 90 22.81 -40.71 48.30
N LYS A 91 22.48 -41.97 48.11
CA LYS A 91 21.39 -42.79 48.67
C LYS A 91 19.93 -42.43 48.43
N THR A 92 19.31 -43.31 47.65
CA THR A 92 17.90 -43.67 47.58
C THR A 92 17.30 -44.06 48.92
N PRO A 93 15.96 -43.85 49.15
CA PRO A 93 15.11 -45.02 49.38
C PRO A 93 13.90 -45.12 48.41
N ALA A 94 13.58 -46.35 48.08
CA ALA A 94 12.44 -46.76 47.28
C ALA A 94 11.12 -46.54 48.05
N VAL A 95 10.05 -46.08 47.35
CA VAL A 95 8.68 -46.21 47.77
C VAL A 95 7.80 -46.55 46.58
N THR A 96 6.97 -47.54 46.80
CA THR A 96 6.06 -48.33 45.97
C THR A 96 5.01 -47.50 45.20
N PRO A 97 4.47 -48.01 44.06
CA PRO A 97 3.65 -47.27 43.12
C PRO A 97 2.20 -47.10 43.57
N GLY A 98 1.78 -45.84 43.73
CA GLY A 98 0.36 -45.50 43.84
C GLY A 98 -0.13 -45.07 42.43
N ALA A 99 -1.18 -45.70 41.95
CA ALA A 99 -1.88 -45.35 40.72
C ALA A 99 -2.31 -43.87 40.75
N ARG A 100 -1.78 -43.08 39.83
CA ARG A 100 -2.13 -41.66 39.69
C ARG A 100 -2.90 -41.48 38.38
N ALA A 101 -4.17 -41.09 38.54
CA ALA A 101 -5.02 -40.67 37.45
C ALA A 101 -4.31 -39.66 36.54
N SER A 102 -4.28 -39.94 35.24
CA SER A 102 -3.81 -39.01 34.20
C SER A 102 -4.76 -37.80 34.17
N ALA A 103 -4.38 -36.71 34.82
CA ALA A 103 -4.97 -35.42 34.56
C ALA A 103 -4.44 -34.95 33.20
N SER A 104 -5.30 -34.91 32.20
CA SER A 104 -5.02 -34.26 30.92
C SER A 104 -4.71 -32.79 31.19
N SER A 105 -3.47 -32.39 30.99
CA SER A 105 -3.08 -30.99 31.00
C SER A 105 -3.89 -30.26 29.94
N PRO A 106 -4.53 -29.12 30.26
CA PRO A 106 -5.17 -28.30 29.24
C PRO A 106 -4.09 -27.88 28.20
N ALA A 107 -4.36 -28.13 26.92
CA ALA A 107 -3.52 -27.68 25.84
C ALA A 107 -3.30 -26.17 26.01
N ARG A 108 -2.05 -25.80 26.26
CA ARG A 108 -1.62 -24.40 26.34
C ARG A 108 -1.96 -23.76 25.00
N ALA A 109 -2.99 -22.90 24.98
CA ALA A 109 -3.29 -22.08 23.82
C ALA A 109 -1.99 -21.35 23.45
N VAL A 110 -1.45 -21.66 22.29
CA VAL A 110 -0.32 -20.91 21.72
C VAL A 110 -0.83 -19.50 21.55
N ALA A 111 -0.36 -18.58 22.39
CA ALA A 111 -0.67 -17.16 22.23
C ALA A 111 -0.24 -16.78 20.81
N ALA A 112 -1.20 -16.33 20.01
CA ALA A 112 -0.91 -15.83 18.68
C ALA A 112 0.14 -14.73 18.84
N GLU A 113 1.26 -14.86 18.11
CA GLU A 113 2.30 -13.84 18.09
C GLU A 113 1.65 -12.49 17.75
N PRO A 114 1.83 -11.44 18.58
CA PRO A 114 1.21 -10.16 18.29
C PRO A 114 1.64 -9.70 16.89
N PRO A 115 0.72 -9.13 16.09
CA PRO A 115 1.06 -8.68 14.75
C PRO A 115 2.22 -7.70 14.86
N PRO A 116 3.19 -7.72 13.94
CA PRO A 116 4.33 -6.82 13.98
C PRO A 116 3.81 -5.38 13.91
N ALA A 117 3.85 -4.69 15.06
CA ALA A 117 3.41 -3.30 15.13
C ALA A 117 4.31 -2.47 14.20
N GLY A 118 3.70 -1.89 13.16
CA GLY A 118 4.33 -0.89 12.31
C GLY A 118 4.53 0.43 13.06
N ARG A 119 4.98 1.45 12.33
CA ARG A 119 5.14 2.81 12.88
C ARG A 119 3.79 3.44 13.24
N ILE A 120 2.75 3.18 12.46
CA ILE A 120 1.38 3.62 12.76
C ILE A 120 0.73 2.61 13.69
N ARG A 121 0.33 3.07 14.89
CA ARG A 121 -0.24 2.21 15.95
C ARG A 121 -1.62 2.69 16.37
N PRO A 122 -2.54 1.76 16.69
CA PRO A 122 -3.82 2.11 17.31
C PRO A 122 -3.63 2.90 18.60
N GLY A 123 -4.50 3.87 18.85
CA GLY A 123 -4.51 4.67 20.09
C GLY A 123 -3.38 5.69 20.22
N VAL A 124 -2.45 5.77 19.27
CA VAL A 124 -1.34 6.73 19.28
C VAL A 124 -1.74 8.00 18.54
N THR A 125 -1.45 9.16 19.15
CA THR A 125 -1.59 10.47 18.52
C THR A 125 -0.23 10.92 17.97
N TYR A 126 -0.19 11.19 16.68
CA TYR A 126 0.97 11.71 15.96
C TYR A 126 0.84 13.20 15.80
N ARG A 127 1.97 13.91 15.69
CA ARG A 127 2.05 15.35 15.50
C ARG A 127 2.90 15.65 14.28
N GLY A 128 2.49 16.66 13.49
CA GLY A 128 3.22 17.05 12.29
C GLY A 128 2.59 18.26 11.63
N LEU A 129 2.91 18.44 10.38
CA LEU A 129 2.33 19.46 9.50
C LEU A 129 1.44 18.78 8.46
N ALA A 130 0.39 19.44 8.05
CA ALA A 130 -0.30 19.16 6.81
C ALA A 130 0.13 20.16 5.75
N THR A 131 0.50 19.69 4.58
CA THR A 131 0.60 20.41 3.32
C THR A 131 -0.50 19.95 2.38
N HIS A 132 -0.57 20.45 1.15
CA HIS A 132 -1.55 19.97 0.19
C HIS A 132 -0.97 19.84 -1.22
N TYR A 133 -1.49 18.88 -1.98
CA TYR A 133 -1.12 18.63 -3.35
C TYR A 133 -2.36 18.44 -4.24
N ASP A 134 -2.15 18.43 -5.56
CA ASP A 134 -3.17 18.06 -6.52
C ASP A 134 -3.20 16.54 -6.65
N ALA A 135 -4.25 15.94 -6.11
CA ALA A 135 -4.35 14.48 -6.03
C ALA A 135 -4.86 13.80 -7.32
N GLY A 136 -5.11 14.58 -8.39
CA GLY A 136 -5.59 14.05 -9.66
C GLY A 136 -6.85 13.20 -9.50
N ASP A 137 -6.79 11.96 -9.95
CA ASP A 137 -7.87 10.98 -9.86
C ASP A 137 -7.89 10.18 -8.54
N GLY A 138 -7.01 10.51 -7.59
CA GLY A 138 -6.94 9.88 -6.27
C GLY A 138 -6.04 8.64 -6.17
N ASP A 139 -5.50 8.14 -7.27
CA ASP A 139 -4.49 7.07 -7.22
C ASP A 139 -3.12 7.61 -6.78
N GLY A 140 -2.22 6.73 -6.39
CA GLY A 140 -0.89 7.08 -5.91
C GLY A 140 -0.02 5.86 -5.66
N ALA A 141 1.05 6.02 -4.90
CA ALA A 141 2.05 4.98 -4.63
C ALA A 141 1.45 3.68 -4.06
N CYS A 142 0.30 3.75 -3.40
CA CYS A 142 -0.42 2.57 -2.92
C CYS A 142 -1.10 1.76 -4.03
N LEU A 143 -1.18 2.27 -5.26
CA LEU A 143 -1.80 1.61 -6.42
C LEU A 143 -3.20 1.07 -6.11
N LEU A 144 -4.01 1.83 -5.34
CA LEU A 144 -5.38 1.42 -5.01
C LEU A 144 -6.34 1.62 -6.18
N GLY A 145 -5.96 2.44 -7.15
CA GLY A 145 -6.73 2.86 -8.31
C GLY A 145 -7.47 4.17 -8.09
N PRO A 146 -8.06 4.73 -9.15
CA PRO A 146 -8.84 5.97 -9.10
C PRO A 146 -9.97 5.92 -8.08
N SER A 147 -10.31 7.08 -7.51
CA SER A 147 -11.37 7.24 -6.51
C SER A 147 -12.07 8.57 -6.68
N ASP A 148 -13.40 8.57 -6.64
CA ASP A 148 -14.20 9.79 -6.59
C ASP A 148 -14.14 10.46 -5.21
N ASP A 149 -13.82 9.69 -4.15
CA ASP A 149 -13.59 10.25 -2.81
C ASP A 149 -12.14 10.71 -2.68
N LEU A 150 -11.96 12.03 -2.77
CA LEU A 150 -10.66 12.68 -2.64
C LEU A 150 -10.34 13.11 -1.19
N MET A 151 -11.01 12.53 -0.16
CA MET A 151 -10.57 12.66 1.23
C MET A 151 -9.37 11.74 1.47
N ILE A 152 -8.23 12.08 0.87
CA ILE A 152 -7.03 11.26 0.81
C ILE A 152 -5.78 12.01 1.26
N ALA A 153 -4.73 11.25 1.58
CA ALA A 153 -3.44 11.75 2.02
C ALA A 153 -2.30 10.96 1.40
N ALA A 154 -1.20 11.65 1.12
CA ALA A 154 0.12 11.08 0.97
C ALA A 154 0.83 11.08 2.33
N MET A 155 1.32 9.90 2.74
CA MET A 155 2.03 9.70 4.00
C MET A 155 3.52 9.99 3.81
N ASN A 156 4.17 10.66 4.76
CA ASN A 156 5.62 10.81 4.73
C ASN A 156 6.33 9.45 4.65
N HIS A 157 7.50 9.41 4.00
CA HIS A 157 8.24 8.17 3.74
C HIS A 157 8.45 7.30 4.99
N ALA A 158 8.81 7.91 6.13
CA ALA A 158 9.10 7.16 7.34
C ALA A 158 7.86 6.42 7.88
N ASP A 159 6.70 7.07 7.90
CA ASP A 159 5.45 6.48 8.41
C ASP A 159 4.71 5.69 7.32
N TYR A 160 5.04 5.89 6.03
CA TYR A 160 4.60 5.03 4.93
C TYR A 160 5.10 3.59 5.09
N GLU A 161 6.32 3.43 5.57
CA GLU A 161 6.89 2.16 6.05
C GLU A 161 6.67 1.00 5.07
N THR A 162 7.28 1.11 3.87
CA THR A 162 7.14 0.10 2.82
C THR A 162 5.67 -0.24 2.56
N SER A 163 4.85 0.78 2.28
CA SER A 163 3.40 0.68 2.01
C SER A 163 2.51 0.16 3.16
N ARG A 164 3.01 -0.02 4.37
CA ARG A 164 2.20 -0.48 5.51
C ARG A 164 1.08 0.48 5.86
N ALA A 165 1.25 1.78 5.56
CA ALA A 165 0.24 2.80 5.74
C ALA A 165 -0.86 2.77 4.67
N CYS A 166 -0.67 2.09 3.53
CA CYS A 166 -1.63 2.08 2.44
C CYS A 166 -3.00 1.60 2.87
N GLY A 167 -4.03 2.38 2.51
CA GLY A 167 -5.42 2.11 2.88
C GLY A 167 -5.76 2.44 4.35
N ALA A 168 -4.81 2.91 5.16
CA ALA A 168 -5.08 3.38 6.52
C ALA A 168 -6.03 4.59 6.51
N HIS A 169 -6.96 4.62 7.45
CA HIS A 169 -7.82 5.78 7.67
C HIS A 169 -7.31 6.59 8.86
N LEU A 170 -7.10 7.87 8.66
CA LEU A 170 -6.56 8.78 9.65
C LEU A 170 -7.55 9.88 9.98
N ARG A 171 -7.83 10.11 11.26
CA ARG A 171 -8.51 11.32 11.70
C ARG A 171 -7.48 12.41 11.94
N VAL A 172 -7.50 13.41 11.09
CA VAL A 172 -6.61 14.58 11.14
C VAL A 172 -7.32 15.74 11.82
N ARG A 173 -6.64 16.42 12.73
CA ARG A 173 -7.15 17.62 13.46
C ARG A 173 -6.18 18.78 13.33
N ALA A 174 -6.69 19.94 12.99
CA ALA A 174 -5.98 21.21 13.02
C ALA A 174 -6.13 21.90 14.39
N ALA A 175 -5.27 22.87 14.68
CA ALA A 175 -5.27 23.61 15.94
C ALA A 175 -6.56 24.43 16.18
N ASN A 176 -7.28 24.83 15.12
CA ASN A 176 -8.57 25.52 15.18
C ASN A 176 -9.75 24.58 15.54
N GLY A 177 -9.51 23.30 15.81
CA GLY A 177 -10.52 22.31 16.15
C GLY A 177 -11.16 21.61 14.94
N ALA A 178 -10.93 22.07 13.71
CA ALA A 178 -11.41 21.41 12.50
C ALA A 178 -10.80 20.00 12.37
N SER A 179 -11.56 19.08 11.80
CA SER A 179 -11.07 17.71 11.60
C SER A 179 -11.64 17.08 10.32
N VAL A 180 -10.85 16.19 9.72
CA VAL A 180 -11.24 15.40 8.56
C VAL A 180 -10.74 13.96 8.73
N THR A 181 -11.46 13.00 8.19
CA THR A 181 -10.94 11.62 8.04
C THR A 181 -10.46 11.44 6.61
N VAL A 182 -9.23 10.96 6.45
CA VAL A 182 -8.61 10.72 5.15
C VAL A 182 -8.13 9.28 5.04
N LYS A 183 -8.07 8.75 3.81
CA LYS A 183 -7.45 7.49 3.49
C LYS A 183 -6.05 7.72 2.93
N VAL A 184 -5.07 6.95 3.36
CA VAL A 184 -3.72 6.97 2.79
C VAL A 184 -3.72 6.22 1.46
N THR A 185 -3.47 6.93 0.36
CA THR A 185 -3.40 6.37 -1.00
C THR A 185 -2.05 6.59 -1.66
N ASN A 186 -1.20 7.45 -1.06
CA ASN A 186 0.04 7.86 -1.68
C ASN A 186 1.17 8.01 -0.64
N GLU A 187 2.38 8.13 -1.14
CA GLU A 187 3.58 8.47 -0.39
C GLU A 187 3.98 9.92 -0.68
N CYS A 188 4.36 10.66 0.37
CA CYS A 188 5.06 11.93 0.26
C CYS A 188 6.55 11.66 0.46
N PRO A 189 7.39 11.71 -0.60
CA PRO A 189 8.83 11.46 -0.47
C PRO A 189 9.51 12.59 0.31
N LEU A 190 10.80 12.44 0.55
CA LEU A 190 11.59 13.51 1.16
C LEU A 190 11.48 14.81 0.33
N PRO A 191 11.34 15.97 0.98
CA PRO A 191 11.63 16.25 2.40
C PRO A 191 10.47 16.10 3.40
N CYS A 192 9.36 15.41 3.08
CA CYS A 192 8.28 15.19 4.05
C CYS A 192 8.82 14.55 5.34
N ALA A 193 8.71 15.26 6.46
CA ALA A 193 9.21 14.83 7.75
C ALA A 193 8.29 13.79 8.42
N PRO A 194 8.80 12.94 9.35
CA PRO A 194 7.96 12.04 10.13
C PRO A 194 6.79 12.77 10.80
N GLY A 195 5.60 12.18 10.73
CA GLY A 195 4.35 12.78 11.21
C GLY A 195 3.67 13.76 10.23
N GLN A 196 4.35 14.20 9.18
CA GLN A 196 3.76 15.06 8.15
C GLN A 196 2.81 14.27 7.24
N LEU A 197 1.72 14.93 6.85
CA LEU A 197 0.78 14.45 5.84
C LEU A 197 0.70 15.49 4.71
N ASP A 198 0.78 15.01 3.47
CA ASP A 198 0.43 15.83 2.32
C ASP A 198 -1.00 15.48 1.90
N LEU A 199 -1.93 16.38 2.09
CA LEU A 199 -3.35 16.14 1.91
C LEU A 199 -3.78 16.52 0.49
N SER A 200 -4.81 15.88 -0.05
CA SER A 200 -5.47 16.44 -1.21
C SER A 200 -5.96 17.86 -0.89
N LYS A 201 -6.07 18.74 -1.90
CA LYS A 201 -6.65 20.08 -1.74
C LYS A 201 -8.02 20.04 -1.08
N GLN A 202 -8.84 19.05 -1.41
CA GLN A 202 -10.18 18.84 -0.87
C GLN A 202 -10.15 18.51 0.63
N ALA A 203 -9.24 17.64 1.06
CA ALA A 203 -9.07 17.29 2.47
C ALA A 203 -8.47 18.45 3.28
N PHE A 204 -7.44 19.12 2.74
CA PHE A 204 -6.82 20.27 3.40
C PHE A 204 -7.82 21.41 3.62
N ALA A 205 -8.68 21.70 2.62
CA ALA A 205 -9.71 22.74 2.72
C ALA A 205 -10.74 22.49 3.85
N LYS A 206 -10.85 21.26 4.37
CA LYS A 206 -11.66 20.96 5.57
C LYS A 206 -10.98 21.40 6.88
N LEU A 207 -9.66 21.63 6.86
CA LEU A 207 -8.87 21.99 8.03
C LEU A 207 -8.51 23.47 8.06
N GLY A 208 -8.33 24.11 6.89
CA GLY A 208 -7.93 25.50 6.76
C GLY A 208 -7.94 26.00 5.32
N ALA A 209 -7.65 27.28 5.15
CA ALA A 209 -7.56 27.89 3.83
C ALA A 209 -6.34 27.34 3.05
N LEU A 210 -6.49 27.04 1.75
CA LEU A 210 -5.39 26.58 0.91
C LEU A 210 -4.23 27.58 0.84
N SER A 211 -4.52 28.88 0.98
CA SER A 211 -3.51 29.95 1.00
C SER A 211 -2.55 29.87 2.19
N ALA A 212 -2.87 29.10 3.25
CA ALA A 212 -1.96 28.87 4.37
C ALA A 212 -0.77 28.00 3.97
N GLY A 213 -0.85 27.21 2.89
CA GLY A 213 0.18 26.32 2.39
C GLY A 213 0.47 25.15 3.29
N GLN A 214 0.65 25.39 4.59
CA GLN A 214 0.86 24.38 5.62
C GLN A 214 0.20 24.77 6.95
N ILE A 215 -0.24 23.77 7.72
CA ILE A 215 -0.84 23.96 9.04
C ILE A 215 -0.35 22.90 10.02
N PRO A 216 -0.17 23.21 11.32
CA PRO A 216 0.10 22.21 12.36
C PRO A 216 -1.12 21.29 12.55
N ILE A 217 -0.86 19.99 12.64
CA ILE A 217 -1.89 18.97 12.83
C ILE A 217 -1.51 17.96 13.90
N THR A 218 -2.53 17.26 14.38
CA THR A 218 -2.41 15.96 15.00
C THR A 218 -3.24 14.97 14.22
N TRP A 219 -2.83 13.69 14.24
CA TRP A 219 -3.62 12.64 13.60
C TRP A 219 -3.56 11.33 14.38
N THR A 220 -4.59 10.51 14.23
CA THR A 220 -4.71 9.19 14.82
C THR A 220 -5.23 8.20 13.80
N LEU A 221 -4.80 6.94 13.90
CA LEU A 221 -5.42 5.86 13.14
C LEU A 221 -6.86 5.64 13.61
N VAL A 222 -7.79 5.44 12.67
CA VAL A 222 -9.18 5.10 12.96
C VAL A 222 -9.64 3.89 12.16
N SER A 223 -10.61 3.18 12.71
CA SER A 223 -11.30 2.05 12.06
C SER A 223 -12.71 2.53 11.65
N PRO A 224 -12.92 3.00 10.41
CA PRO A 224 -14.18 3.62 10.01
C PRO A 224 -15.29 2.58 9.84
N SER A 225 -16.54 3.05 9.93
CA SER A 225 -17.66 2.32 9.34
C SER A 225 -17.58 2.45 7.82
N THR A 226 -17.55 1.34 7.10
CA THR A 226 -17.55 1.32 5.63
C THR A 226 -18.49 0.22 5.15
N PRO A 227 -19.22 0.43 4.07
CA PRO A 227 -19.95 -0.63 3.39
C PRO A 227 -19.04 -1.56 2.57
N ASP A 228 -17.79 -1.13 2.31
CA ASP A 228 -16.85 -1.88 1.51
C ASP A 228 -16.48 -3.21 2.16
N THR A 229 -16.19 -4.19 1.32
CA THR A 229 -15.61 -5.47 1.72
C THR A 229 -14.17 -5.55 1.23
N VAL A 230 -13.37 -6.36 1.92
CA VAL A 230 -12.02 -6.68 1.45
C VAL A 230 -12.11 -7.30 0.06
N ALA A 231 -11.27 -6.83 -0.84
CA ALA A 231 -11.07 -7.41 -2.15
C ALA A 231 -9.60 -7.74 -2.38
N VAL A 232 -9.34 -8.68 -3.26
CA VAL A 232 -7.99 -9.11 -3.66
C VAL A 232 -7.77 -8.80 -5.13
N ARG A 233 -6.60 -8.28 -5.46
CA ARG A 233 -6.15 -8.07 -6.83
C ARG A 233 -4.77 -8.71 -7.01
N TYR A 234 -4.64 -9.53 -8.05
CA TYR A 234 -3.33 -10.00 -8.49
C TYR A 234 -2.71 -8.99 -9.45
N LYS A 235 -1.41 -8.72 -9.29
CA LYS A 235 -0.66 -7.80 -10.15
C LYS A 235 -0.58 -8.33 -11.59
N THR A 236 -0.49 -7.41 -12.55
CA THR A 236 -0.11 -7.72 -13.95
C THR A 236 1.08 -8.68 -14.00
N GLY A 237 0.98 -9.72 -14.81
CA GLY A 237 2.01 -10.75 -14.95
C GLY A 237 1.96 -11.86 -13.91
N SER A 238 1.02 -11.82 -12.95
CA SER A 238 0.86 -12.91 -11.99
C SER A 238 0.44 -14.22 -12.68
N THR A 239 1.11 -15.29 -12.28
CA THR A 239 0.86 -16.68 -12.70
C THR A 239 1.01 -17.60 -11.49
N ARG A 240 0.94 -18.92 -11.69
CA ARG A 240 1.26 -19.89 -10.65
C ARG A 240 2.75 -19.92 -10.26
N TYR A 241 3.64 -19.34 -11.08
CA TYR A 241 5.09 -19.36 -10.87
C TYR A 241 5.64 -18.08 -10.25
N TRP A 242 4.87 -17.03 -10.27
CA TRP A 242 5.14 -15.74 -9.66
C TRP A 242 3.83 -14.99 -9.47
N CYS A 243 3.61 -14.39 -8.31
CA CYS A 243 2.46 -13.51 -8.14
C CYS A 243 2.73 -12.37 -7.15
N GLY A 244 2.11 -11.23 -7.43
CA GLY A 244 1.93 -10.14 -6.48
C GLY A 244 0.47 -10.07 -6.07
N VAL A 245 0.19 -10.01 -4.79
CA VAL A 245 -1.16 -9.98 -4.23
C VAL A 245 -1.37 -8.66 -3.51
N GLN A 246 -2.42 -7.94 -3.85
CA GLN A 246 -2.82 -6.71 -3.19
C GLN A 246 -4.16 -6.92 -2.47
N VAL A 247 -4.28 -6.31 -1.28
CA VAL A 247 -5.51 -6.27 -0.49
C VAL A 247 -6.08 -4.87 -0.58
N VAL A 248 -7.34 -4.74 -0.98
CA VAL A 248 -8.03 -3.46 -1.21
C VAL A 248 -9.32 -3.43 -0.41
N GLY A 249 -9.82 -2.24 -0.07
CA GLY A 249 -11.10 -2.05 0.60
C GLY A 249 -11.11 -2.45 2.09
N HIS A 250 -9.97 -2.77 2.68
CA HIS A 250 -9.86 -3.07 4.09
C HIS A 250 -10.05 -1.81 4.96
N ARG A 251 -10.80 -1.92 6.07
CA ARG A 251 -10.99 -0.81 7.02
C ARG A 251 -9.80 -0.59 7.96
N ASN A 252 -9.11 -1.66 8.29
CA ASN A 252 -7.93 -1.64 9.15
C ASN A 252 -6.68 -1.90 8.31
N PRO A 253 -5.53 -1.24 8.58
CA PRO A 253 -4.29 -1.52 7.86
C PRO A 253 -3.94 -3.01 7.90
N VAL A 254 -3.51 -3.55 6.77
CA VAL A 254 -3.04 -4.93 6.67
C VAL A 254 -1.62 -5.02 7.21
N ALA A 255 -1.43 -5.81 8.27
CA ALA A 255 -0.12 -6.05 8.86
C ALA A 255 0.64 -7.16 8.13
N ARG A 256 -0.05 -8.23 7.69
CA ARG A 256 0.56 -9.41 7.08
C ARG A 256 -0.40 -10.07 6.09
N LEU A 257 0.15 -10.62 5.02
CA LEU A 257 -0.52 -11.51 4.11
C LEU A 257 0.29 -12.80 3.99
N GLU A 258 -0.37 -13.92 4.08
CA GLU A 258 0.23 -15.26 4.00
C GLU A 258 -0.52 -16.08 2.96
N VAL A 259 0.21 -16.95 2.30
CA VAL A 259 -0.31 -17.97 1.38
C VAL A 259 -0.17 -19.35 2.00
N ARG A 260 -1.08 -20.27 1.65
CA ARG A 260 -0.98 -21.66 2.07
C ARG A 260 -0.33 -22.49 0.98
N ASP A 261 0.73 -23.21 1.33
CA ASP A 261 1.44 -24.12 0.45
C ASP A 261 1.90 -25.34 1.27
N ASP A 262 1.79 -26.55 0.73
CA ASP A 262 2.13 -27.81 1.41
C ASP A 262 1.61 -27.93 2.86
N GLY A 263 0.38 -27.42 3.09
CA GLY A 263 -0.26 -27.44 4.40
C GLY A 263 0.20 -26.37 5.39
N ALA A 264 1.27 -25.63 5.08
CA ALA A 264 1.82 -24.54 5.92
C ALA A 264 1.41 -23.16 5.42
N TRP A 265 1.46 -22.16 6.33
CA TRP A 265 1.27 -20.75 6.01
C TRP A 265 2.62 -20.06 5.84
N HIS A 266 2.83 -19.41 4.70
CA HIS A 266 4.05 -18.70 4.34
C HIS A 266 3.77 -17.20 4.21
N PRO A 267 4.42 -16.35 5.03
CA PRO A 267 4.27 -14.91 4.90
C PRO A 267 4.92 -14.42 3.60
N LEU A 268 4.23 -13.52 2.91
CA LEU A 268 4.77 -12.86 1.73
C LEU A 268 5.40 -11.50 2.11
N PRO A 269 6.61 -11.19 1.59
CA PRO A 269 7.18 -9.86 1.74
C PRO A 269 6.33 -8.81 1.04
N ARG A 270 6.19 -7.63 1.68
CA ARG A 270 5.49 -6.48 1.12
C ARG A 270 6.47 -5.60 0.35
N ALA A 271 6.06 -5.14 -0.84
CA ALA A 271 6.79 -4.18 -1.65
C ALA A 271 6.32 -2.73 -1.40
N GLU A 272 7.15 -1.76 -1.75
CA GLU A 272 6.86 -0.31 -1.62
C GLU A 272 5.56 0.11 -2.32
N PHE A 273 5.16 -0.60 -3.38
CA PHE A 273 3.98 -0.34 -4.19
C PHE A 273 2.75 -1.15 -3.75
N ASN A 274 2.66 -1.52 -2.46
CA ASN A 274 1.50 -2.13 -1.81
C ASN A 274 1.06 -3.48 -2.40
N TYR A 275 2.02 -4.30 -2.82
CA TYR A 275 1.80 -5.70 -3.15
C TYR A 275 2.62 -6.61 -2.25
N PHE A 276 2.09 -7.79 -1.95
CA PHE A 276 2.79 -8.88 -1.31
C PHE A 276 3.26 -9.85 -2.38
N LEU A 277 4.56 -10.16 -2.40
CA LEU A 277 5.19 -10.87 -3.51
C LEU A 277 5.50 -12.32 -3.17
N SER A 278 5.06 -13.25 -4.02
CA SER A 278 5.55 -14.62 -4.08
C SER A 278 6.45 -14.76 -5.30
N GLU A 279 7.75 -14.59 -5.11
CA GLU A 279 8.73 -14.53 -6.20
C GLU A 279 8.98 -15.89 -6.86
N ARG A 280 8.68 -16.99 -6.16
CA ARG A 280 8.85 -18.37 -6.64
C ARG A 280 7.52 -19.08 -6.88
N GLY A 281 6.42 -18.37 -6.84
CA GLY A 281 5.09 -18.93 -7.05
C GLY A 281 4.51 -19.70 -5.85
N THR A 282 5.22 -19.75 -4.71
CA THR A 282 4.73 -20.41 -3.49
C THR A 282 3.32 -19.91 -3.16
N GLY A 283 2.34 -20.84 -3.15
CA GLY A 283 0.95 -20.58 -2.81
C GLY A 283 0.17 -19.64 -3.75
N CYS A 284 0.72 -19.30 -4.95
CA CYS A 284 -0.01 -18.48 -5.91
C CYS A 284 -1.29 -19.17 -6.39
N GLY A 285 -2.46 -18.53 -6.12
CA GLY A 285 -3.78 -19.11 -6.41
C GLY A 285 -4.31 -20.05 -5.32
N GLY A 286 -3.54 -20.28 -4.28
CA GLY A 286 -3.96 -21.02 -3.09
C GLY A 286 -4.71 -20.16 -2.07
N PRO A 287 -5.07 -20.74 -0.92
CA PRO A 287 -5.69 -20.02 0.17
C PRO A 287 -4.83 -18.86 0.69
N LEU A 288 -5.47 -17.73 1.01
CA LEU A 288 -4.83 -16.56 1.58
C LEU A 288 -5.25 -16.38 3.04
N ARG A 289 -4.35 -15.85 3.87
CA ARG A 289 -4.64 -15.39 5.22
C ARG A 289 -4.14 -13.95 5.37
N ILE A 290 -5.07 -13.04 5.66
CA ILE A 290 -4.80 -11.62 5.80
C ILE A 290 -4.93 -11.30 7.28
N THR A 291 -3.90 -10.70 7.89
CA THR A 291 -3.92 -10.26 9.29
C THR A 291 -3.86 -8.74 9.32
N ASP A 292 -4.79 -8.11 10.03
CA ASP A 292 -4.80 -6.66 10.23
C ASP A 292 -3.88 -6.21 11.37
N ILE A 293 -3.79 -4.90 11.58
CA ILE A 293 -2.97 -4.29 12.64
C ILE A 293 -3.45 -4.62 14.06
N TYR A 294 -4.70 -5.08 14.23
CA TYR A 294 -5.27 -5.52 15.51
C TYR A 294 -5.08 -7.02 15.75
N GLY A 295 -4.53 -7.75 14.77
CA GLY A 295 -4.31 -9.20 14.86
C GLY A 295 -5.51 -10.03 14.41
N GLU A 296 -6.59 -9.40 13.91
CA GLU A 296 -7.71 -10.13 13.33
C GLU A 296 -7.30 -10.77 12.00
N GLN A 297 -7.75 -12.00 11.77
CA GLN A 297 -7.40 -12.77 10.60
C GLN A 297 -8.63 -13.04 9.73
N LEU A 298 -8.52 -12.76 8.46
CA LEU A 298 -9.45 -13.20 7.43
C LEU A 298 -8.78 -14.29 6.61
N ARG A 299 -9.49 -15.39 6.42
CA ARG A 299 -9.08 -16.48 5.54
C ARG A 299 -9.93 -16.45 4.28
N LEU A 300 -9.26 -16.53 3.14
CA LEU A 300 -9.86 -16.51 1.82
C LEU A 300 -9.47 -17.77 1.06
N ASP A 301 -10.48 -18.48 0.57
CA ASP A 301 -10.30 -19.64 -0.27
C ASP A 301 -10.86 -19.33 -1.68
N GLY A 302 -10.30 -19.94 -2.73
CA GLY A 302 -10.83 -19.85 -4.09
C GLY A 302 -10.60 -18.52 -4.84
N VAL A 303 -9.68 -17.68 -4.38
CA VAL A 303 -9.28 -16.46 -5.10
C VAL A 303 -8.42 -16.85 -6.30
N ALA A 304 -8.98 -16.76 -7.50
CA ALA A 304 -8.30 -17.17 -8.73
C ALA A 304 -7.18 -16.17 -9.12
N VAL A 305 -6.08 -16.68 -9.71
CA VAL A 305 -5.02 -15.83 -10.28
C VAL A 305 -5.55 -15.17 -11.56
N ARG A 306 -6.18 -14.02 -11.40
CA ARG A 306 -6.68 -13.16 -12.50
C ARG A 306 -6.01 -11.79 -12.38
N PRO A 307 -4.94 -11.53 -13.18
CA PRO A 307 -4.22 -10.25 -13.13
C PRO A 307 -5.16 -9.06 -13.36
N ASP A 308 -4.94 -7.99 -12.59
CA ASP A 308 -5.64 -6.70 -12.65
C ASP A 308 -7.16 -6.75 -12.40
N VAL A 309 -7.71 -7.91 -12.04
CA VAL A 309 -9.12 -8.05 -11.70
C VAL A 309 -9.30 -7.92 -10.20
N LEU A 310 -10.10 -6.94 -9.78
CA LEU A 310 -10.53 -6.80 -8.38
C LEU A 310 -11.56 -7.88 -8.05
N GLN A 311 -11.29 -8.70 -7.04
CA GLN A 311 -12.11 -9.84 -6.62
C GLN A 311 -12.65 -9.59 -5.21
N PRO A 312 -13.91 -9.15 -5.06
CA PRO A 312 -14.54 -8.95 -3.76
C PRO A 312 -14.66 -10.27 -3.01
N THR A 313 -14.42 -10.24 -1.69
CA THR A 313 -14.47 -11.44 -0.84
C THR A 313 -15.77 -11.56 -0.03
N GLY A 314 -16.55 -10.48 0.07
CA GLY A 314 -17.71 -10.39 0.96
C GLY A 314 -17.34 -10.29 2.45
N LEU A 315 -16.06 -10.28 2.81
CA LEU A 315 -15.56 -10.21 4.19
C LEU A 315 -15.02 -8.82 4.52
N GLN A 316 -15.02 -8.47 5.81
CA GLN A 316 -14.39 -7.27 6.32
C GLN A 316 -13.90 -7.51 7.75
N PHE A 317 -12.81 -6.86 8.13
CA PHE A 317 -12.34 -6.82 9.51
C PHE A 317 -13.34 -6.13 10.42
N ARG A 318 -13.34 -6.46 11.71
CA ARG A 318 -14.16 -5.78 12.70
C ARG A 318 -13.75 -4.32 12.83
N ARG A 319 -14.69 -3.51 13.29
CA ARG A 319 -14.43 -2.14 13.69
C ARG A 319 -13.83 -2.10 15.09
N HIS A 320 -12.84 -1.23 15.29
CA HIS A 320 -12.18 -0.98 16.58
C HIS A 320 -12.36 0.46 17.04
#